data_f67638c3d8b60df673d63a8b2886fa1a
#
_entry.id   f67638c3d8b60df673d63a8b2886fa1a
#
_cell.length_a   1.000
_cell.length_b   1.000
_cell.length_c   1.000
_cell.angle_alpha   90.00
_cell.angle_beta   90.00
_cell.angle_gamma   90.00
#
_symmetry.space_group_name_H-M   'P 1'
#
loop_
_entity.id
_entity.type
_entity.pdbx_description
1 polymer ?
#
loop_
_entity_poly.entity_id
_entity_poly.type
_entity_poly.pdbx_seq_one_letter_code
_entity_poly.pdbx_strand_id
1 'polypeptide(L)'
;MKDEAVSINGFECRMISSPGRGPCIVLLHGYMYTSDVWNDIGLLRLLEQKNIAFKAIDMPYGHQSESFPRTADPAKNTDILAEAAAPDDVIIGASLGGYIALKHCVYSPCGGLMLIAPVMSLQEELASRYDKVCACVSIIYGGKDNVVNHEEIKRLARLLSTKVTVYEKARHAAYIDQPERFKKDVIDFYNYTCRQMYS
;
A
#
# COMPACT_ATOMS: atom_id res chain seq x y z
N MET A 1 -4.71 -15.43 -12.12
CA MET A 1 -3.65 -14.99 -11.19
C MET A 1 -2.34 -15.67 -11.58
N LYS A 2 -1.22 -14.94 -11.62
CA LYS A 2 0.14 -15.44 -11.86
C LYS A 2 0.98 -15.18 -10.63
N ASP A 3 1.96 -16.03 -10.35
CA ASP A 3 2.98 -15.87 -9.31
C ASP A 3 4.33 -16.14 -9.97
N GLU A 4 5.12 -15.11 -10.18
CA GLU A 4 6.33 -15.19 -11.00
C GLU A 4 7.41 -14.21 -10.49
N ALA A 5 8.66 -14.52 -10.79
CA ALA A 5 9.77 -13.59 -10.61
C ALA A 5 9.79 -12.58 -11.78
N VAL A 6 9.89 -11.31 -11.46
CA VAL A 6 9.92 -10.21 -12.43
C VAL A 6 11.15 -9.34 -12.17
N SER A 7 11.92 -9.03 -13.21
CA SER A 7 13.06 -8.13 -13.07
C SER A 7 12.56 -6.68 -13.04
N ILE A 8 12.82 -5.97 -11.94
CA ILE A 8 12.43 -4.58 -11.71
C ILE A 8 13.66 -3.84 -11.16
N ASN A 9 14.17 -2.85 -11.87
CA ASN A 9 15.30 -2.01 -11.44
C ASN A 9 16.54 -2.81 -10.97
N GLY A 10 16.81 -3.95 -11.62
CA GLY A 10 17.93 -4.83 -11.26
C GLY A 10 17.67 -5.74 -10.05
N PHE A 11 16.43 -5.82 -9.59
CA PHE A 11 15.95 -6.76 -8.57
C PHE A 11 15.09 -7.84 -9.23
N GLU A 12 15.30 -9.09 -8.87
CA GLU A 12 14.36 -10.17 -9.15
C GLU A 12 13.28 -10.17 -8.07
N CYS A 13 12.15 -9.54 -8.35
CA CYS A 13 11.04 -9.42 -7.41
C CYS A 13 10.01 -10.51 -7.67
N ARG A 14 9.65 -11.29 -6.63
CA ARG A 14 8.45 -12.12 -6.71
C ARG A 14 7.22 -11.23 -6.76
N MET A 15 6.31 -11.49 -7.69
CA MET A 15 5.10 -10.72 -7.86
C MET A 15 3.89 -11.63 -8.12
N ILE A 16 2.85 -11.47 -7.30
CA ILE A 16 1.55 -12.10 -7.56
C ILE A 16 0.67 -11.08 -8.27
N SER A 17 0.22 -11.39 -9.49
CA SER A 17 -0.51 -10.45 -10.31
C SER A 17 -1.70 -11.08 -11.04
N SER A 18 -2.65 -10.25 -11.43
CA SER A 18 -3.74 -10.62 -12.34
C SER A 18 -4.11 -9.43 -13.21
N PRO A 19 -4.34 -9.63 -14.51
CA PRO A 19 -4.91 -8.60 -15.36
C PRO A 19 -6.36 -8.31 -14.94
N GLY A 20 -6.86 -7.14 -15.32
CA GLY A 20 -8.25 -6.73 -15.04
C GLY A 20 -8.60 -5.44 -15.78
N ARG A 21 -9.68 -4.80 -15.36
CA ARG A 21 -10.15 -3.52 -15.92
C ARG A 21 -9.87 -2.37 -14.94
N GLY A 22 -9.70 -1.17 -15.50
CA GLY A 22 -9.43 0.06 -14.75
C GLY A 22 -8.00 0.15 -14.24
N PRO A 23 -7.71 1.12 -13.35
CA PRO A 23 -6.42 1.26 -12.69
C PRO A 23 -6.01 0.01 -11.96
N CYS A 24 -4.71 -0.29 -11.93
CA CYS A 24 -4.18 -1.42 -11.18
C CYS A 24 -4.13 -1.11 -9.68
N ILE A 25 -4.34 -2.11 -8.83
CA ILE A 25 -4.04 -2.01 -7.40
C ILE A 25 -2.64 -2.57 -7.16
N VAL A 26 -1.71 -1.72 -6.71
CA VAL A 26 -0.35 -2.13 -6.31
C VAL A 26 -0.31 -2.29 -4.80
N LEU A 27 0.06 -3.49 -4.33
CA LEU A 27 0.00 -3.90 -2.94
C LEU A 27 1.42 -4.08 -2.36
N LEU A 28 1.73 -3.35 -1.30
CA LEU A 28 3.02 -3.38 -0.58
C LEU A 28 2.82 -3.88 0.85
N HIS A 29 3.40 -5.02 1.16
CA HIS A 29 3.29 -5.67 2.48
C HIS A 29 4.09 -4.97 3.58
N GLY A 30 3.85 -5.31 4.84
CA GLY A 30 4.65 -4.87 5.99
C GLY A 30 5.96 -5.69 6.11
N TYR A 31 6.93 -5.16 6.88
CA TYR A 31 8.28 -5.75 7.05
C TYR A 31 8.29 -7.25 7.39
N MET A 32 7.40 -7.70 8.26
CA MET A 32 7.36 -9.09 8.74
C MET A 32 6.67 -10.05 7.77
N TYR A 33 6.10 -9.58 6.68
CA TYR A 33 5.29 -10.35 5.74
C TYR A 33 5.92 -10.41 4.36
N THR A 34 5.31 -11.21 3.49
CA THR A 34 5.55 -11.27 2.05
C THR A 34 4.28 -10.85 1.31
N SER A 35 4.31 -10.86 -0.02
CA SER A 35 3.11 -10.66 -0.85
C SER A 35 2.00 -11.67 -0.59
N ASP A 36 2.32 -12.85 -0.03
CA ASP A 36 1.33 -13.89 0.33
C ASP A 36 0.27 -13.42 1.30
N VAL A 37 0.58 -12.45 2.18
CA VAL A 37 -0.38 -11.93 3.16
C VAL A 37 -1.67 -11.45 2.51
N TRP A 38 -1.58 -10.90 1.30
CA TRP A 38 -2.76 -10.43 0.56
C TRP A 38 -3.62 -11.57 0.02
N ASN A 39 -2.97 -12.70 -0.33
CA ASN A 39 -3.67 -13.93 -0.72
C ASN A 39 -4.30 -14.61 0.50
N ASP A 40 -3.58 -14.67 1.62
CA ASP A 40 -4.03 -15.33 2.86
C ASP A 40 -5.29 -14.71 3.43
N ILE A 41 -5.42 -13.39 3.38
CA ILE A 41 -6.65 -12.68 3.77
C ILE A 41 -7.76 -12.74 2.69
N GLY A 42 -7.49 -13.40 1.55
CA GLY A 42 -8.44 -13.57 0.45
C GLY A 42 -8.67 -12.32 -0.40
N LEU A 43 -7.84 -11.27 -0.27
CA LEU A 43 -7.99 -10.04 -1.04
C LEU A 43 -7.73 -10.27 -2.53
N LEU A 44 -6.64 -10.97 -2.88
CA LEU A 44 -6.27 -11.18 -4.29
C LEU A 44 -7.36 -11.93 -5.07
N ARG A 45 -7.95 -12.97 -4.44
CA ARG A 45 -9.09 -13.70 -5.03
C ARG A 45 -10.30 -12.79 -5.23
N LEU A 46 -10.60 -11.90 -4.27
CA LEU A 46 -11.70 -10.95 -4.41
C LEU A 46 -11.48 -9.97 -5.58
N LEU A 47 -10.26 -9.43 -5.73
CA LEU A 47 -9.91 -8.53 -6.83
C LEU A 47 -10.04 -9.23 -8.19
N GLU A 48 -9.55 -10.47 -8.30
CA GLU A 48 -9.69 -11.27 -9.51
C GLU A 48 -11.16 -11.54 -9.86
N GLN A 49 -12.00 -11.92 -8.88
CA GLN A 49 -13.45 -12.12 -9.07
C GLN A 49 -14.17 -10.84 -9.53
N LYS A 50 -13.67 -9.67 -9.11
CA LYS A 50 -14.20 -8.37 -9.53
C LYS A 50 -13.59 -7.85 -10.83
N ASN A 51 -12.70 -8.62 -11.45
CA ASN A 51 -11.95 -8.24 -12.65
C ASN A 51 -11.18 -6.90 -12.48
N ILE A 52 -10.60 -6.68 -11.29
CA ILE A 52 -9.73 -5.54 -10.97
C ILE A 52 -8.29 -6.01 -11.13
N ALA A 53 -7.48 -5.30 -11.92
CA ALA A 53 -6.07 -5.58 -12.08
C ALA A 53 -5.31 -5.35 -10.77
N PHE A 54 -4.33 -6.21 -10.46
CA PHE A 54 -3.47 -6.01 -9.29
C PHE A 54 -2.06 -6.56 -9.49
N LYS A 55 -1.13 -5.99 -8.69
CA LYS A 55 0.26 -6.42 -8.51
C LYS A 55 0.56 -6.43 -7.01
N ALA A 56 0.74 -7.59 -6.42
CA ALA A 56 1.22 -7.74 -5.04
C ALA A 56 2.73 -8.04 -5.12
N ILE A 57 3.55 -7.06 -4.79
CA ILE A 57 5.01 -7.14 -4.94
C ILE A 57 5.60 -7.62 -3.62
N ASP A 58 6.42 -8.68 -3.70
CA ASP A 58 7.24 -9.10 -2.58
C ASP A 58 8.47 -8.20 -2.48
N MET A 59 8.34 -7.15 -1.67
CA MET A 59 9.33 -6.07 -1.62
C MET A 59 10.64 -6.53 -0.97
N PRO A 60 11.82 -6.16 -1.53
CA PRO A 60 13.13 -6.59 -1.00
C PRO A 60 13.43 -6.20 0.44
N TYR A 61 12.69 -5.25 1.02
CA TYR A 61 12.81 -4.91 2.44
C TYR A 61 12.22 -5.96 3.39
N GLY A 62 11.35 -6.85 2.90
CA GLY A 62 10.64 -7.80 3.74
C GLY A 62 11.58 -8.77 4.46
N HIS A 63 11.30 -9.07 5.75
CA HIS A 63 12.12 -9.99 6.54
C HIS A 63 12.20 -11.39 5.92
N GLN A 64 11.12 -11.84 5.30
CA GLN A 64 10.99 -13.15 4.65
C GLN A 64 10.88 -13.05 3.12
N SER A 65 11.20 -11.89 2.56
CA SER A 65 11.08 -11.67 1.12
C SER A 65 11.91 -12.66 0.31
N GLU A 66 11.32 -13.19 -0.75
CA GLU A 66 11.97 -14.02 -1.75
C GLU A 66 12.64 -13.17 -2.85
N SER A 67 12.43 -11.85 -2.85
CA SER A 67 13.06 -10.94 -3.82
C SER A 67 14.55 -10.77 -3.57
N PHE A 68 15.35 -10.69 -4.64
CA PHE A 68 16.81 -10.63 -4.58
C PHE A 68 17.39 -9.56 -5.53
N PRO A 69 18.47 -8.83 -5.14
CA PRO A 69 19.06 -8.81 -3.79
C PRO A 69 18.11 -8.14 -2.77
N ARG A 70 18.21 -8.54 -1.52
CA ARG A 70 17.45 -7.90 -0.44
C ARG A 70 18.04 -6.54 -0.08
N THR A 71 17.20 -5.57 0.21
CA THR A 71 17.65 -4.23 0.60
C THR A 71 16.66 -3.53 1.54
N ALA A 72 17.20 -2.93 2.61
CA ALA A 72 16.44 -2.04 3.48
C ALA A 72 16.50 -0.57 3.02
N ASP A 73 17.21 -0.25 1.94
CA ASP A 73 17.34 1.11 1.41
C ASP A 73 15.99 1.61 0.89
N PRO A 74 15.41 2.66 1.50
CA PRO A 74 14.11 3.18 1.07
C PRO A 74 14.12 3.73 -0.36
N ALA A 75 15.23 4.29 -0.84
CA ALA A 75 15.33 4.83 -2.19
C ALA A 75 15.17 3.70 -3.21
N LYS A 76 15.93 2.62 -3.06
CA LYS A 76 15.86 1.45 -3.95
C LYS A 76 14.46 0.82 -3.96
N ASN A 77 13.82 0.70 -2.79
CA ASN A 77 12.46 0.18 -2.70
C ASN A 77 11.44 1.14 -3.35
N THR A 78 11.65 2.45 -3.25
CA THR A 78 10.81 3.44 -3.95
C THR A 78 11.01 3.37 -5.48
N ASP A 79 12.22 3.14 -5.96
CA ASP A 79 12.53 2.98 -7.38
C ASP A 79 11.85 1.72 -7.96
N ILE A 80 11.79 0.63 -7.22
CA ILE A 80 11.05 -0.58 -7.61
C ILE A 80 9.55 -0.24 -7.75
N LEU A 81 8.97 0.46 -6.79
CA LEU A 81 7.57 0.88 -6.88
C LEU A 81 7.33 1.83 -8.07
N ALA A 82 8.25 2.75 -8.33
CA ALA A 82 8.15 3.70 -9.43
C ALA A 82 8.15 3.02 -10.82
N GLU A 83 8.87 1.91 -10.98
CA GLU A 83 8.85 1.12 -12.22
C GLU A 83 7.60 0.23 -12.31
N ALA A 84 7.09 -0.24 -11.17
CA ALA A 84 5.96 -1.17 -11.13
C ALA A 84 4.59 -0.48 -11.25
N ALA A 85 4.47 0.78 -10.80
CA ALA A 85 3.21 1.51 -10.73
C ALA A 85 3.05 2.52 -11.88
N ALA A 86 1.83 2.64 -12.40
CA ALA A 86 1.44 3.70 -13.33
C ALA A 86 0.84 4.91 -12.58
N PRO A 87 0.81 6.11 -13.21
CA PRO A 87 0.31 7.33 -12.56
C PRO A 87 -1.15 7.31 -12.11
N ASP A 88 -1.97 6.45 -12.66
CA ASP A 88 -3.38 6.26 -12.31
C ASP A 88 -3.62 5.05 -11.38
N ASP A 89 -2.59 4.28 -11.05
CA ASP A 89 -2.75 3.11 -10.18
C ASP A 89 -3.12 3.51 -8.74
N VAL A 90 -3.78 2.58 -8.06
CA VAL A 90 -4.13 2.68 -6.65
C VAL A 90 -3.07 1.94 -5.83
N ILE A 91 -2.32 2.65 -5.00
CA ILE A 91 -1.26 2.07 -4.18
C ILE A 91 -1.80 1.81 -2.78
N ILE A 92 -1.64 0.58 -2.30
CA ILE A 92 -2.02 0.15 -0.94
C ILE A 92 -0.77 -0.31 -0.22
N GLY A 93 -0.39 0.38 0.85
CA GLY A 93 0.82 0.05 1.61
C GLY A 93 0.56 -0.13 3.10
N ALA A 94 1.09 -1.24 3.67
CA ALA A 94 0.99 -1.54 5.09
C ALA A 94 2.33 -1.31 5.81
N SER A 95 2.31 -0.60 6.95
CA SER A 95 3.48 -0.39 7.80
C SER A 95 4.67 0.18 7.00
N LEU A 96 5.76 -0.58 6.83
CA LEU A 96 6.91 -0.18 6.01
C LEU A 96 6.53 0.00 4.52
N GLY A 97 5.63 -0.83 3.99
CA GLY A 97 5.07 -0.63 2.65
C GLY A 97 4.29 0.68 2.52
N GLY A 98 3.63 1.11 3.60
CA GLY A 98 2.99 2.43 3.67
C GLY A 98 3.99 3.59 3.62
N TYR A 99 5.14 3.45 4.28
CA TYR A 99 6.22 4.42 4.20
C TYR A 99 6.79 4.54 2.77
N ILE A 100 7.05 3.41 2.11
CA ILE A 100 7.53 3.39 0.71
C ILE A 100 6.49 4.01 -0.24
N ALA A 101 5.20 3.69 -0.05
CA ALA A 101 4.11 4.29 -0.82
C ALA A 101 4.05 5.81 -0.64
N LEU A 102 4.15 6.32 0.60
CA LEU A 102 4.22 7.76 0.89
C LEU A 102 5.42 8.41 0.21
N LYS A 103 6.61 7.80 0.34
CA LYS A 103 7.85 8.29 -0.27
C LYS A 103 7.74 8.35 -1.80
N HIS A 104 7.06 7.41 -2.42
CA HIS A 104 6.78 7.46 -3.86
C HIS A 104 5.81 8.59 -4.21
N CYS A 105 4.65 8.67 -3.53
CA CYS A 105 3.57 9.59 -3.92
C CYS A 105 3.87 11.08 -3.67
N VAL A 106 4.90 11.43 -2.90
CA VAL A 106 5.36 12.83 -2.77
C VAL A 106 6.21 13.31 -3.97
N TYR A 107 6.65 12.40 -4.83
CA TYR A 107 7.46 12.70 -6.02
C TYR A 107 6.81 12.24 -7.33
N SER A 108 5.86 11.31 -7.26
CA SER A 108 5.22 10.70 -8.43
C SER A 108 3.70 10.69 -8.25
N PRO A 109 2.92 10.92 -9.31
CA PRO A 109 1.47 10.82 -9.22
C PRO A 109 1.02 9.38 -8.96
N CYS A 110 -0.13 9.24 -8.30
CA CYS A 110 -0.89 8.00 -8.24
C CYS A 110 -2.40 8.35 -8.18
N GLY A 111 -3.25 7.46 -8.64
CA GLY A 111 -4.70 7.69 -8.64
C GLY A 111 -5.28 7.65 -7.23
N GLY A 112 -4.79 6.73 -6.39
CA GLY A 112 -5.21 6.58 -5.01
C GLY A 112 -4.11 6.03 -4.11
N LEU A 113 -4.13 6.43 -2.83
CA LEU A 113 -3.19 6.00 -1.81
C LEU A 113 -3.92 5.53 -0.56
N MET A 114 -3.89 4.22 -0.29
CA MET A 114 -4.41 3.65 0.96
C MET A 114 -3.26 3.22 1.85
N LEU A 115 -3.22 3.75 3.05
CA LEU A 115 -2.17 3.51 4.04
C LEU A 115 -2.72 2.74 5.23
N ILE A 116 -2.06 1.66 5.63
CA ILE A 116 -2.41 0.89 6.82
C ILE A 116 -1.29 1.04 7.84
N ALA A 117 -1.53 1.84 8.88
CA ALA A 117 -0.60 2.11 9.98
C ALA A 117 0.85 2.36 9.48
N PRO A 118 1.09 3.33 8.58
CA PRO A 118 2.41 3.56 8.00
C PRO A 118 3.40 3.98 9.09
N VAL A 119 4.58 3.34 9.11
CA VAL A 119 5.70 3.72 9.99
C VAL A 119 6.47 4.91 9.41
N MET A 120 7.26 5.61 10.22
CA MET A 120 8.16 6.71 9.78
C MET A 120 7.47 7.80 8.95
N SER A 121 6.15 7.91 9.04
CA SER A 121 5.33 8.80 8.21
C SER A 121 5.46 10.29 8.56
N LEU A 122 6.11 10.64 9.67
CA LEU A 122 6.32 12.03 10.10
C LEU A 122 7.77 12.49 9.99
N GLN A 123 8.61 11.78 9.21
CA GLN A 123 9.94 12.26 8.88
C GLN A 123 9.82 13.64 8.19
N GLU A 124 10.61 14.61 8.63
CA GLU A 124 10.50 16.01 8.21
C GLU A 124 10.59 16.19 6.68
N GLU A 125 11.51 15.45 6.06
CA GLU A 125 11.68 15.45 4.60
C GLU A 125 10.40 15.07 3.85
N LEU A 126 9.66 14.06 4.33
CA LEU A 126 8.40 13.64 3.74
C LEU A 126 7.24 14.56 4.12
N ALA A 127 7.13 14.87 5.42
CA ALA A 127 6.01 15.65 5.95
C ALA A 127 5.92 17.05 5.32
N SER A 128 7.06 17.65 4.95
CA SER A 128 7.13 18.93 4.26
C SER A 128 6.63 18.90 2.80
N ARG A 129 6.33 17.70 2.27
CA ARG A 129 5.92 17.49 0.86
C ARG A 129 4.52 16.88 0.71
N TYR A 130 3.80 16.66 1.80
CA TYR A 130 2.47 16.02 1.71
C TYR A 130 1.43 16.86 0.98
N ASP A 131 1.65 18.17 0.84
CA ASP A 131 0.87 19.05 -0.04
C ASP A 131 1.02 18.71 -1.54
N LYS A 132 2.05 17.92 -1.91
CA LYS A 132 2.29 17.44 -3.28
C LYS A 132 1.54 16.14 -3.61
N VAL A 133 1.00 15.46 -2.60
CA VAL A 133 0.25 14.21 -2.83
C VAL A 133 -1.08 14.52 -3.52
N CYS A 134 -1.12 14.34 -4.82
CA CYS A 134 -2.29 14.59 -5.67
C CYS A 134 -3.06 13.28 -5.90
N ALA A 135 -3.61 12.70 -4.85
CA ALA A 135 -4.33 11.43 -4.90
C ALA A 135 -5.52 11.44 -3.95
N CYS A 136 -6.49 10.57 -4.19
CA CYS A 136 -7.43 10.19 -3.14
C CYS A 136 -6.66 9.46 -2.04
N VAL A 137 -6.78 9.88 -0.79
CA VAL A 137 -6.05 9.28 0.33
C VAL A 137 -7.00 8.66 1.35
N SER A 138 -6.68 7.43 1.78
CA SER A 138 -7.35 6.74 2.89
C SER A 138 -6.32 6.22 3.89
N ILE A 139 -6.60 6.36 5.18
CA ILE A 139 -5.74 5.83 6.25
C ILE A 139 -6.56 4.87 7.12
N ILE A 140 -6.07 3.64 7.27
CA ILE A 140 -6.60 2.62 8.18
C ILE A 140 -5.64 2.47 9.36
N TYR A 141 -6.19 2.38 10.58
CA TYR A 141 -5.43 2.24 11.81
C TYR A 141 -6.09 1.27 12.78
N GLY A 142 -5.30 0.40 13.41
CA GLY A 142 -5.78 -0.50 14.44
C GLY A 142 -5.91 0.21 15.79
N GLY A 143 -7.09 0.18 16.41
CA GLY A 143 -7.34 0.84 17.70
C GLY A 143 -6.50 0.27 18.85
N LYS A 144 -5.90 -0.93 18.67
CA LYS A 144 -4.97 -1.58 19.61
C LYS A 144 -3.54 -1.64 19.08
N ASP A 145 -3.20 -0.80 18.12
CA ASP A 145 -1.83 -0.72 17.58
C ASP A 145 -0.86 -0.25 18.67
N ASN A 146 0.23 -0.99 18.84
CA ASN A 146 1.31 -0.68 19.78
C ASN A 146 2.67 -0.42 19.09
N VAL A 147 2.67 -0.34 17.77
CA VAL A 147 3.86 -0.06 16.93
C VAL A 147 3.88 1.39 16.51
N VAL A 148 2.73 1.92 16.05
CA VAL A 148 2.58 3.31 15.62
C VAL A 148 1.66 4.03 16.59
N ASN A 149 2.04 5.26 16.96
CA ASN A 149 1.24 6.07 17.88
C ASN A 149 0.01 6.65 17.16
N HIS A 150 -1.15 6.60 17.82
CA HIS A 150 -2.40 7.15 17.26
C HIS A 150 -2.31 8.65 16.95
N GLU A 151 -1.58 9.42 17.76
CA GLU A 151 -1.41 10.85 17.50
C GLU A 151 -0.55 11.13 16.26
N GLU A 152 0.43 10.26 15.95
CA GLU A 152 1.19 10.34 14.70
C GLU A 152 0.28 10.11 13.49
N ILE A 153 -0.59 9.10 13.56
CA ILE A 153 -1.57 8.81 12.50
C ILE A 153 -2.58 9.96 12.33
N LYS A 154 -3.06 10.57 13.41
CA LYS A 154 -3.92 11.76 13.35
C LYS A 154 -3.20 12.95 12.72
N ARG A 155 -1.91 13.14 13.06
CA ARG A 155 -1.10 14.21 12.47
C ARG A 155 -0.89 13.96 10.96
N LEU A 156 -0.56 12.73 10.57
CA LEU A 156 -0.45 12.35 9.17
C LEU A 156 -1.74 12.62 8.40
N ALA A 157 -2.89 12.24 8.97
CA ALA A 157 -4.20 12.47 8.35
C ALA A 157 -4.49 13.96 8.12
N ARG A 158 -4.13 14.83 9.09
CA ARG A 158 -4.24 16.29 8.91
C ARG A 158 -3.35 16.80 7.78
N LEU A 159 -2.10 16.33 7.70
CA LEU A 159 -1.15 16.74 6.66
C LEU A 159 -1.58 16.29 5.26
N LEU A 160 -2.24 15.14 5.16
CA LEU A 160 -2.78 14.59 3.89
C LEU A 160 -4.25 15.00 3.64
N SER A 161 -4.82 15.89 4.47
CA SER A 161 -6.22 16.37 4.34
C SER A 161 -7.23 15.22 4.25
N THR A 162 -7.03 14.15 5.01
CA THR A 162 -7.90 12.96 5.01
C THR A 162 -8.35 12.56 6.41
N LYS A 163 -9.19 11.52 6.48
CA LYS A 163 -9.69 10.95 7.75
C LYS A 163 -9.05 9.60 8.03
N VAL A 164 -8.95 9.27 9.33
CA VAL A 164 -8.51 7.94 9.78
C VAL A 164 -9.73 7.04 9.98
N THR A 165 -9.70 5.88 9.36
CA THR A 165 -10.65 4.78 9.64
C THR A 165 -10.05 3.88 10.71
N VAL A 166 -10.63 3.93 11.93
CA VAL A 166 -10.14 3.13 13.05
C VAL A 166 -10.82 1.76 13.06
N TYR A 167 -10.02 0.72 13.15
CA TYR A 167 -10.44 -0.66 13.39
C TYR A 167 -10.27 -0.97 14.88
N GLU A 168 -11.27 -0.66 15.70
CA GLU A 168 -11.19 -0.60 17.17
C GLU A 168 -10.62 -1.85 17.84
N LYS A 169 -10.89 -3.04 17.28
CA LYS A 169 -10.43 -4.32 17.85
C LYS A 169 -9.12 -4.83 17.26
N ALA A 170 -8.58 -4.14 16.24
CA ALA A 170 -7.39 -4.57 15.51
C ALA A 170 -6.11 -3.99 16.12
N ARG A 171 -5.02 -4.75 15.98
CA ARG A 171 -3.64 -4.36 16.27
C ARG A 171 -3.00 -3.70 15.04
N HIS A 172 -1.67 -3.69 14.98
CA HIS A 172 -0.89 -3.05 13.93
C HIS A 172 -1.25 -3.56 12.51
N ALA A 173 -1.36 -4.86 12.32
CA ALA A 173 -1.78 -5.45 11.05
C ALA A 173 -3.33 -5.54 10.97
N ALA A 174 -3.99 -4.39 10.93
CA ALA A 174 -5.44 -4.29 10.99
C ALA A 174 -6.17 -5.07 9.88
N TYR A 175 -5.54 -5.23 8.72
CA TYR A 175 -6.03 -6.00 7.58
C TYR A 175 -6.03 -7.52 7.82
N ILE A 176 -5.16 -8.01 8.73
CA ILE A 176 -5.14 -9.42 9.16
C ILE A 176 -6.17 -9.64 10.27
N ASP A 177 -6.26 -8.72 11.23
CA ASP A 177 -7.17 -8.85 12.36
C ASP A 177 -8.65 -8.71 11.95
N GLN A 178 -8.97 -7.94 10.90
CA GLN A 178 -10.33 -7.70 10.38
C GLN A 178 -10.38 -7.80 8.83
N PRO A 179 -10.10 -8.97 8.25
CA PRO A 179 -9.92 -9.11 6.79
C PRO A 179 -11.19 -8.80 5.99
N GLU A 180 -12.37 -9.18 6.48
CA GLU A 180 -13.62 -8.93 5.74
C GLU A 180 -13.94 -7.43 5.65
N ARG A 181 -13.72 -6.70 6.74
CA ARG A 181 -13.87 -5.25 6.76
C ARG A 181 -12.86 -4.59 5.83
N PHE A 182 -11.60 -5.03 5.90
CA PHE A 182 -10.53 -4.50 5.06
C PHE A 182 -10.81 -4.72 3.57
N LYS A 183 -11.22 -5.92 3.17
CA LYS A 183 -11.59 -6.21 1.78
C LYS A 183 -12.71 -5.28 1.27
N LYS A 184 -13.73 -5.04 2.11
CA LYS A 184 -14.81 -4.10 1.78
C LYS A 184 -14.26 -2.69 1.61
N ASP A 185 -13.46 -2.20 2.55
CA ASP A 185 -12.91 -0.84 2.52
C ASP A 185 -11.98 -0.62 1.31
N VAL A 186 -11.22 -1.65 0.89
CA VAL A 186 -10.41 -1.62 -0.35
C VAL A 186 -11.30 -1.43 -1.58
N ILE A 187 -12.38 -2.20 -1.70
CA ILE A 187 -13.28 -2.09 -2.87
C ILE A 187 -14.00 -0.74 -2.88
N ASP A 188 -14.47 -0.27 -1.73
CA ASP A 188 -15.15 1.02 -1.62
C ASP A 188 -14.20 2.17 -1.99
N PHE A 189 -12.96 2.13 -1.51
CA PHE A 189 -11.93 3.11 -1.83
C PHE A 189 -11.55 3.08 -3.32
N TYR A 190 -11.33 1.90 -3.90
CA TYR A 190 -11.04 1.75 -5.32
C TYR A 190 -12.15 2.35 -6.19
N ASN A 191 -13.41 2.02 -5.90
CA ASN A 191 -14.55 2.54 -6.63
C ASN A 191 -14.71 4.06 -6.48
N TYR A 192 -14.41 4.60 -5.29
CA TYR A 192 -14.40 6.04 -5.05
C TYR A 192 -13.32 6.72 -5.90
N THR A 193 -12.08 6.22 -5.84
CA THR A 193 -10.93 6.74 -6.58
C THR A 193 -11.19 6.75 -8.09
N CYS A 194 -11.70 5.65 -8.65
CA CYS A 194 -12.04 5.58 -10.06
C CYS A 194 -13.07 6.65 -10.47
N ARG A 195 -14.08 6.91 -9.63
CA ARG A 195 -15.05 7.98 -9.92
C ARG A 195 -14.42 9.37 -9.93
N GLN A 196 -13.47 9.64 -9.02
CA GLN A 196 -12.78 10.93 -8.98
C GLN A 196 -11.85 11.16 -10.19
N MET A 197 -11.21 10.11 -10.70
CA MET A 197 -10.32 10.21 -11.85
C MET A 197 -11.04 10.45 -13.18
N TYR A 198 -12.31 10.01 -13.29
CA TYR A 198 -13.08 10.08 -14.55
C TYR A 198 -14.27 11.05 -14.46
N SER A 199 -14.37 11.85 -13.39
CA SER A 199 -15.33 12.95 -13.23
C SER A 199 -14.75 14.27 -13.71
#